data_c599e0f1b08bd8da61ff36f84e5b76b3
#
_entry.id   c599e0f1b08bd8da61ff36f84e5b76b3
#
_cell.length_a   1.000
_cell.length_b   1.000
_cell.length_c   1.000
_cell.angle_alpha   90.00
_cell.angle_beta   90.00
_cell.angle_gamma   90.00
#
_symmetry.space_group_name_H-M   'P 1'
#
loop_
_entity.id
_entity.type
_entity.pdbx_description
1 polymer ?
#
loop_
_entity_poly.entity_id
_entity_poly.type
_entity_poly.pdbx_seq_one_letter_code
_entity_poly.pdbx_strand_id
1 'polypeptide(L)'
;GYRPVCAIYSTFLQRAYDMIIHDVALQNLPVTFCMDRAGLSANDGPTHHGLFDIAYLSCVPGIIAMAPGDEDELADMMFTATHQNQPAFIRYPRGSGEGVAVKEQPALIEIGKAEVRQNFANSGKPKVAFFPLGPMRGIADKAIEELGAENIDAAIINPRFTKPIDGGTTEFFAQAADVIVTIEDHVIKGGYGSIVRDHLGDCGITTPVVRIGWPDQFIEHASSVGYLREKHGLTGANTAEQIRKALGQASEASARQNPALGQAI
;
A
#
# COMPACT_ATOMS: atom_id res chain seq x y z
N GLY A 1 -14.86 27.58 11.25
CA GLY A 1 -15.83 26.50 11.01
C GLY A 1 -15.83 25.94 9.60
N TYR A 2 -14.97 26.44 8.68
CA TYR A 2 -14.84 25.88 7.32
C TYR A 2 -14.00 24.59 7.35
N ARG A 3 -14.35 23.64 6.46
CA ARG A 3 -13.60 22.42 6.18
C ARG A 3 -13.23 22.43 4.69
N PRO A 4 -12.12 23.07 4.33
CA PRO A 4 -11.74 23.21 2.93
C PRO A 4 -11.30 21.87 2.31
N VAL A 5 -11.61 21.70 1.03
CA VAL A 5 -11.16 20.58 0.21
C VAL A 5 -10.27 21.13 -0.89
N CYS A 6 -9.03 20.67 -0.96
CA CYS A 6 -8.03 21.05 -1.95
C CYS A 6 -7.81 19.88 -2.92
N ALA A 7 -8.31 20.02 -4.15
CA ALA A 7 -8.05 19.05 -5.22
C ALA A 7 -6.81 19.48 -6.01
N ILE A 8 -5.74 18.72 -5.90
CA ILE A 8 -4.44 19.02 -6.52
C ILE A 8 -3.74 17.74 -6.94
N TYR A 9 -3.00 17.76 -8.04
CA TYR A 9 -2.21 16.61 -8.46
C TYR A 9 -1.12 16.28 -7.43
N SER A 10 -0.95 14.98 -7.14
CA SER A 10 0.06 14.49 -6.20
C SER A 10 1.45 15.07 -6.48
N THR A 11 1.89 15.06 -7.76
CA THR A 11 3.19 15.62 -8.15
C THR A 11 3.30 17.13 -7.94
N PHE A 12 2.23 17.90 -8.12
CA PHE A 12 2.26 19.36 -7.94
C PHE A 12 2.20 19.77 -6.47
N LEU A 13 1.66 18.92 -5.63
CA LEU A 13 1.62 19.12 -4.19
C LEU A 13 3.02 19.17 -3.56
N GLN A 14 4.04 18.59 -4.22
CA GLN A 14 5.44 18.67 -3.79
C GLN A 14 5.92 20.13 -3.62
N ARG A 15 5.43 21.08 -4.44
CA ARG A 15 5.78 22.50 -4.32
C ARG A 15 5.11 23.18 -3.13
N ALA A 16 4.04 22.60 -2.61
CA ALA A 16 3.32 23.09 -1.44
C ALA A 16 3.74 22.35 -0.14
N TYR A 17 4.83 21.60 -0.15
CA TYR A 17 5.24 20.77 0.98
C TYR A 17 5.50 21.60 2.24
N ASP A 18 6.16 22.74 2.11
CA ASP A 18 6.33 23.68 3.21
C ASP A 18 4.99 24.16 3.77
N MET A 19 4.05 24.53 2.90
CA MET A 19 2.70 24.97 3.29
C MET A 19 1.89 23.86 3.97
N ILE A 20 2.05 22.60 3.53
CA ILE A 20 1.45 21.44 4.23
C ILE A 20 1.93 21.40 5.68
N ILE A 21 3.23 21.60 5.91
CA ILE A 21 3.82 21.54 7.25
C ILE A 21 3.41 22.76 8.08
N HIS A 22 3.73 23.97 7.60
CA HIS A 22 3.62 25.19 8.41
C HIS A 22 2.20 25.77 8.45
N ASP A 23 1.49 25.78 7.30
CA ASP A 23 0.21 26.45 7.21
C ASP A 23 -0.95 25.51 7.57
N VAL A 24 -0.77 24.20 7.51
CA VAL A 24 -1.85 23.23 7.73
C VAL A 24 -1.56 22.30 8.90
N ALA A 25 -0.52 21.47 8.83
CA ALA A 25 -0.29 20.42 9.81
C ALA A 25 0.11 20.96 11.18
N LEU A 26 1.03 21.91 11.24
CA LEU A 26 1.49 22.54 12.48
C LEU A 26 0.33 23.24 13.21
N GLN A 27 -0.61 23.82 12.47
CA GLN A 27 -1.79 24.49 12.99
C GLN A 27 -2.98 23.52 13.21
N ASN A 28 -2.81 22.25 12.86
CA ASN A 28 -3.86 21.22 12.94
C ASN A 28 -5.17 21.65 12.27
N LEU A 29 -5.09 22.23 11.06
CA LEU A 29 -6.28 22.68 10.34
C LEU A 29 -6.98 21.50 9.64
N PRO A 30 -8.33 21.41 9.68
CA PRO A 30 -9.09 20.32 9.09
C PRO A 30 -9.24 20.49 7.57
N VAL A 31 -8.12 20.44 6.86
CA VAL A 31 -8.06 20.53 5.39
C VAL A 31 -8.03 19.13 4.81
N THR A 32 -8.91 18.86 3.84
CA THR A 32 -8.89 17.61 3.07
C THR A 32 -8.15 17.83 1.75
N PHE A 33 -7.07 17.10 1.52
CA PHE A 33 -6.33 17.10 0.26
C PHE A 33 -6.73 15.90 -0.59
N CYS A 34 -7.33 16.16 -1.75
CA CYS A 34 -7.64 15.16 -2.77
C CYS A 34 -6.47 15.14 -3.76
N MET A 35 -5.59 14.15 -3.61
CA MET A 35 -4.38 14.02 -4.43
C MET A 35 -4.67 13.18 -5.67
N ASP A 36 -5.10 13.87 -6.73
CA ASP A 36 -5.31 13.27 -8.04
C ASP A 36 -3.98 12.86 -8.68
N ARG A 37 -4.00 11.86 -9.52
CA ARG A 37 -2.81 11.30 -10.21
C ARG A 37 -1.72 10.81 -9.24
N ALA A 38 -2.12 10.30 -8.07
CA ALA A 38 -1.20 9.56 -7.22
C ALA A 38 -0.89 8.21 -7.88
N GLY A 39 0.39 7.87 -7.92
CA GLY A 39 0.87 6.74 -8.72
C GLY A 39 1.32 7.18 -10.11
N LEU A 40 1.37 6.23 -11.03
CA LEU A 40 1.92 6.45 -12.37
C LEU A 40 0.92 7.14 -13.32
N SER A 41 1.37 8.19 -13.98
CA SER A 41 0.65 8.90 -15.07
C SER A 41 1.40 8.75 -16.38
N ALA A 42 1.36 7.57 -17.00
CA ALA A 42 2.21 7.19 -18.12
C ALA A 42 2.20 8.19 -19.29
N ASN A 43 0.99 8.61 -19.69
CA ASN A 43 0.81 9.52 -20.85
C ASN A 43 1.27 10.97 -20.58
N ASP A 44 1.38 11.35 -19.30
CA ASP A 44 1.79 12.70 -18.91
C ASP A 44 3.31 12.78 -18.64
N GLY A 45 3.96 11.64 -18.43
CA GLY A 45 5.40 11.50 -18.26
C GLY A 45 5.93 11.83 -16.85
N PRO A 46 7.28 11.83 -16.69
CA PRO A 46 7.94 11.90 -15.38
C PRO A 46 7.61 13.14 -14.55
N THR A 47 7.21 14.24 -15.17
CA THR A 47 6.83 15.47 -14.46
C THR A 47 5.45 15.38 -13.80
N HIS A 48 4.67 14.36 -14.13
CA HIS A 48 3.29 14.18 -13.66
C HIS A 48 3.11 12.90 -12.82
N HIS A 49 4.12 12.05 -12.73
CA HIS A 49 4.04 10.86 -11.87
C HIS A 49 3.95 11.24 -10.39
N GLY A 50 2.90 10.78 -9.72
CA GLY A 50 2.68 10.95 -8.29
C GLY A 50 3.30 9.81 -7.48
N LEU A 51 4.63 9.62 -7.58
CA LEU A 51 5.33 8.46 -7.03
C LEU A 51 6.07 8.73 -5.72
N PHE A 52 5.89 9.92 -5.10
CA PHE A 52 6.68 10.32 -3.93
C PHE A 52 5.82 10.79 -2.74
N ASP A 53 4.50 10.84 -2.90
CA ASP A 53 3.56 11.41 -1.93
C ASP A 53 3.52 10.65 -0.60
N ILE A 54 3.54 9.33 -0.61
CA ILE A 54 3.58 8.53 0.62
C ILE A 54 4.85 8.87 1.41
N ALA A 55 6.00 8.93 0.73
CA ALA A 55 7.28 9.20 1.38
C ALA A 55 7.31 10.57 2.07
N TYR A 56 6.94 11.65 1.37
CA TYR A 56 7.03 12.99 1.97
C TYR A 56 5.92 13.27 2.99
N LEU A 57 4.77 12.60 2.91
CA LEU A 57 3.72 12.71 3.92
C LEU A 57 4.00 11.87 5.16
N SER A 58 4.74 10.77 5.04
CA SER A 58 4.98 9.85 6.16
C SER A 58 5.63 10.51 7.37
N CYS A 59 6.50 11.48 7.17
CA CYS A 59 7.20 12.19 8.25
C CYS A 59 6.43 13.39 8.83
N VAL A 60 5.29 13.81 8.24
CA VAL A 60 4.52 14.96 8.75
C VAL A 60 3.64 14.51 9.93
N PRO A 61 3.82 15.07 11.14
CA PRO A 61 3.02 14.68 12.31
C PRO A 61 1.54 15.10 12.19
N GLY A 62 0.65 14.35 12.86
CA GLY A 62 -0.74 14.76 13.07
C GLY A 62 -1.64 14.73 11.84
N ILE A 63 -1.23 14.10 10.74
CA ILE A 63 -2.04 13.97 9.52
C ILE A 63 -2.64 12.58 9.37
N ILE A 64 -3.71 12.48 8.58
CA ILE A 64 -4.26 11.22 8.08
C ILE A 64 -3.91 11.10 6.60
N ALA A 65 -3.42 9.94 6.15
CA ALA A 65 -3.15 9.68 4.75
C ALA A 65 -3.77 8.35 4.32
N MET A 66 -4.63 8.40 3.29
CA MET A 66 -5.49 7.31 2.84
C MET A 66 -5.30 6.99 1.35
N ALA A 67 -5.54 5.74 0.98
CA ALA A 67 -5.50 5.26 -0.41
C ALA A 67 -6.67 4.30 -0.64
N PRO A 68 -7.77 4.73 -1.30
CA PRO A 68 -8.92 3.88 -1.57
C PRO A 68 -8.59 2.77 -2.57
N GLY A 69 -9.15 1.59 -2.35
CA GLY A 69 -9.03 0.45 -3.25
C GLY A 69 -9.94 0.56 -4.48
N ASP A 70 -11.06 1.27 -4.35
CA ASP A 70 -12.08 1.45 -5.38
C ASP A 70 -12.88 2.77 -5.17
N GLU A 71 -13.87 3.05 -6.04
CA GLU A 71 -14.69 4.27 -6.03
C GLU A 71 -15.63 4.33 -4.82
N ASP A 72 -16.13 3.20 -4.36
CA ASP A 72 -17.02 3.14 -3.21
C ASP A 72 -16.27 3.49 -1.92
N GLU A 73 -15.07 2.94 -1.77
CA GLU A 73 -14.17 3.28 -0.65
C GLU A 73 -13.68 4.73 -0.74
N LEU A 74 -13.48 5.28 -1.96
CA LEU A 74 -13.14 6.70 -2.13
C LEU A 74 -14.24 7.60 -1.57
N ALA A 75 -15.52 7.28 -1.80
CA ALA A 75 -16.64 8.02 -1.24
C ALA A 75 -16.64 7.98 0.29
N ASP A 76 -16.39 6.81 0.89
CA ASP A 76 -16.25 6.66 2.34
C ASP A 76 -15.06 7.46 2.90
N MET A 77 -13.91 7.44 2.22
CA MET A 77 -12.72 8.20 2.64
C MET A 77 -12.94 9.71 2.54
N MET A 78 -13.62 10.19 1.51
CA MET A 78 -14.01 11.60 1.39
C MET A 78 -14.94 12.02 2.52
N PHE A 79 -15.97 11.21 2.79
CA PHE A 79 -16.88 11.44 3.89
C PHE A 79 -16.14 11.44 5.23
N THR A 80 -15.27 10.46 5.45
CA THR A 80 -14.45 10.35 6.66
C THR A 80 -13.54 11.56 6.83
N ALA A 81 -12.79 11.94 5.79
CA ALA A 81 -11.85 13.07 5.83
C ALA A 81 -12.52 14.38 6.20
N THR A 82 -13.70 14.67 5.60
CA THR A 82 -14.44 15.90 5.88
C THR A 82 -15.05 15.95 7.29
N HIS A 83 -15.07 14.83 8.01
CA HIS A 83 -15.53 14.75 9.40
C HIS A 83 -14.38 14.76 10.42
N GLN A 84 -13.12 14.76 9.97
CA GLN A 84 -11.97 14.83 10.88
C GLN A 84 -11.66 16.28 11.31
N ASN A 85 -11.02 16.44 12.48
CA ASN A 85 -10.56 17.72 12.99
C ASN A 85 -9.05 17.94 12.77
N GLN A 86 -8.45 17.19 11.85
CA GLN A 86 -7.02 17.23 11.51
C GLN A 86 -6.86 17.11 9.99
N PRO A 87 -5.70 17.46 9.43
CA PRO A 87 -5.45 17.35 8.00
C PRO A 87 -5.60 15.92 7.50
N ALA A 88 -6.30 15.74 6.38
CA ALA A 88 -6.49 14.44 5.76
C ALA A 88 -6.10 14.47 4.28
N PHE A 89 -5.39 13.44 3.83
CA PHE A 89 -4.90 13.28 2.47
C PHE A 89 -5.49 12.00 1.88
N ILE A 90 -6.08 12.09 0.70
CA ILE A 90 -6.64 10.95 -0.03
C ILE A 90 -5.93 10.88 -1.37
N ARG A 91 -5.17 9.82 -1.60
CA ARG A 91 -4.45 9.60 -2.85
C ARG A 91 -5.21 8.63 -3.76
N TYR A 92 -5.42 9.00 -5.01
CA TYR A 92 -6.08 8.15 -6.01
C TYR A 92 -5.47 8.34 -7.41
N PRO A 93 -5.49 7.29 -8.25
CA PRO A 93 -4.84 7.32 -9.56
C PRO A 93 -5.65 8.13 -10.59
N ARG A 94 -5.00 8.41 -11.71
CA ARG A 94 -5.66 8.87 -12.93
C ARG A 94 -6.36 7.69 -13.64
N GLY A 95 -7.52 7.91 -14.17
CA GLY A 95 -8.24 6.94 -15.02
C GLY A 95 -9.67 6.69 -14.57
N SER A 96 -10.28 5.69 -15.19
CA SER A 96 -11.57 5.19 -14.76
C SER A 96 -11.37 4.33 -13.50
N GLY A 97 -12.39 4.30 -12.64
CA GLY A 97 -12.41 3.37 -11.52
C GLY A 97 -12.62 1.93 -11.96
N GLU A 98 -12.68 1.03 -10.98
CA GLU A 98 -12.90 -0.41 -11.20
C GLU A 98 -14.33 -0.72 -11.67
N GLY A 99 -15.26 0.25 -11.59
CA GLY A 99 -16.65 0.09 -11.99
C GLY A 99 -17.51 -0.57 -10.91
N VAL A 100 -17.14 -0.46 -9.66
CA VAL A 100 -17.94 -0.96 -8.54
C VAL A 100 -19.16 -0.05 -8.29
N ALA A 101 -20.22 -0.64 -7.77
CA ALA A 101 -21.40 0.13 -7.38
C ALA A 101 -21.08 1.00 -6.16
N VAL A 102 -21.19 2.31 -6.34
CA VAL A 102 -21.03 3.26 -5.23
C VAL A 102 -22.33 3.33 -4.43
N LYS A 103 -22.24 3.14 -3.11
CA LYS A 103 -23.41 3.24 -2.22
C LYS A 103 -23.97 4.67 -2.17
N GLU A 104 -25.27 4.81 -1.97
CA GLU A 104 -25.92 6.11 -1.91
C GLU A 104 -25.48 6.97 -0.70
N GLN A 105 -25.16 6.32 0.40
CA GLN A 105 -24.73 7.00 1.64
C GLN A 105 -23.35 6.47 2.05
N PRO A 106 -22.31 7.32 1.98
CA PRO A 106 -20.98 6.96 2.45
C PRO A 106 -20.97 6.69 3.96
N ALA A 107 -20.09 5.79 4.39
CA ALA A 107 -19.89 5.45 5.78
C ALA A 107 -18.56 6.04 6.32
N LEU A 108 -18.53 6.29 7.64
CA LEU A 108 -17.28 6.64 8.30
C LEU A 108 -16.36 5.41 8.40
N ILE A 109 -15.12 5.58 8.01
CA ILE A 109 -14.07 4.59 8.22
C ILE A 109 -13.34 4.92 9.51
N GLU A 110 -13.11 3.93 10.36
CA GLU A 110 -12.27 4.09 11.55
C GLU A 110 -10.83 4.38 11.15
N ILE A 111 -10.28 5.49 11.65
CA ILE A 111 -8.95 5.95 11.27
C ILE A 111 -7.87 4.94 11.68
N GLY A 112 -6.99 4.61 10.73
CA GLY A 112 -5.91 3.66 10.94
C GLY A 112 -6.37 2.20 11.01
N LYS A 113 -7.57 1.87 10.47
CA LYS A 113 -8.05 0.49 10.40
C LYS A 113 -8.03 -0.06 8.97
N ALA A 114 -7.30 -1.14 8.82
CA ALA A 114 -7.27 -1.96 7.62
C ALA A 114 -8.54 -2.81 7.51
N GLU A 115 -8.82 -3.31 6.32
CA GLU A 115 -9.90 -4.26 6.07
C GLU A 115 -9.34 -5.61 5.65
N VAL A 116 -9.68 -6.66 6.41
CA VAL A 116 -9.33 -8.03 6.02
C VAL A 116 -10.33 -8.53 4.99
N ARG A 117 -9.90 -8.54 3.72
CA ARG A 117 -10.71 -9.00 2.58
C ARG A 117 -10.74 -10.52 2.44
N GLN A 118 -9.63 -11.18 2.83
CA GLN A 118 -9.49 -12.62 2.85
C GLN A 118 -8.54 -13.01 3.98
N ASN A 119 -8.93 -13.96 4.82
CA ASN A 119 -8.08 -14.50 5.88
C ASN A 119 -7.43 -15.82 5.44
N PHE A 120 -6.42 -16.29 6.18
CA PHE A 120 -5.84 -17.60 6.00
C PHE A 120 -6.87 -18.72 6.20
N ALA A 121 -6.83 -19.71 5.32
CA ALA A 121 -7.66 -20.91 5.44
C ALA A 121 -7.08 -21.95 6.43
N ASN A 122 -5.85 -21.73 6.92
CA ASN A 122 -5.09 -22.67 7.76
C ASN A 122 -4.91 -24.05 7.11
N SER A 123 -4.58 -24.04 5.83
CA SER A 123 -4.47 -25.23 4.97
C SER A 123 -3.20 -26.07 5.20
N GLY A 124 -2.31 -25.64 6.09
CA GLY A 124 -0.99 -26.26 6.33
C GLY A 124 0.06 -25.91 5.25
N LYS A 125 -0.26 -25.01 4.32
CA LYS A 125 0.61 -24.50 3.27
C LYS A 125 1.37 -23.25 3.74
N PRO A 126 2.45 -22.85 3.05
CA PRO A 126 3.12 -21.58 3.33
C PRO A 126 2.13 -20.40 3.31
N LYS A 127 2.14 -19.61 4.37
CA LYS A 127 1.24 -18.47 4.56
C LYS A 127 1.84 -17.20 4.00
N VAL A 128 1.12 -16.56 3.09
CA VAL A 128 1.53 -15.28 2.46
C VAL A 128 0.44 -14.24 2.69
N ALA A 129 0.78 -13.16 3.41
CA ALA A 129 -0.15 -12.06 3.65
C ALA A 129 0.13 -10.90 2.70
N PHE A 130 -0.84 -10.58 1.85
CA PHE A 130 -0.78 -9.51 0.87
C PHE A 130 -1.42 -8.23 1.39
N PHE A 131 -0.70 -7.12 1.26
CA PHE A 131 -1.13 -5.77 1.62
C PHE A 131 -1.09 -4.86 0.37
N PRO A 132 -2.02 -5.03 -0.58
CA PRO A 132 -2.12 -4.16 -1.75
C PRO A 132 -2.73 -2.82 -1.34
N LEU A 133 -1.97 -1.74 -1.45
CA LEU A 133 -2.40 -0.39 -1.12
C LEU A 133 -3.13 0.26 -2.30
N GLY A 134 -4.33 0.78 -2.04
CA GLY A 134 -5.15 1.41 -3.07
C GLY A 134 -5.56 0.39 -4.15
N PRO A 135 -5.63 0.75 -5.43
CA PRO A 135 -6.11 -0.12 -6.52
C PRO A 135 -5.04 -1.12 -7.00
N MET A 136 -4.26 -1.69 -6.05
CA MET A 136 -3.18 -2.64 -6.37
C MET A 136 -3.58 -4.10 -6.18
N ARG A 137 -4.82 -4.35 -5.80
CA ARG A 137 -5.35 -5.70 -5.56
C ARG A 137 -5.17 -6.64 -6.76
N GLY A 138 -5.43 -6.15 -7.98
CA GLY A 138 -5.32 -6.98 -9.18
C GLY A 138 -3.90 -7.58 -9.41
N ILE A 139 -2.83 -6.95 -8.87
CA ILE A 139 -1.49 -7.52 -8.90
C ILE A 139 -1.35 -8.65 -7.87
N ALA A 140 -1.95 -8.49 -6.68
CA ALA A 140 -1.97 -9.56 -5.67
C ALA A 140 -2.74 -10.79 -6.18
N ASP A 141 -3.93 -10.59 -6.76
CA ASP A 141 -4.75 -11.68 -7.30
C ASP A 141 -3.99 -12.46 -8.39
N LYS A 142 -3.34 -11.76 -9.33
CA LYS A 142 -2.48 -12.38 -10.35
C LYS A 142 -1.27 -13.11 -9.76
N ALA A 143 -0.66 -12.58 -8.71
CA ALA A 143 0.46 -13.26 -8.05
C ALA A 143 0.02 -14.55 -7.35
N ILE A 144 -1.17 -14.56 -6.74
CA ILE A 144 -1.77 -15.76 -6.13
C ILE A 144 -2.07 -16.80 -7.22
N GLU A 145 -2.61 -16.37 -8.36
CA GLU A 145 -2.85 -17.24 -9.52
C GLU A 145 -1.55 -17.86 -10.04
N GLU A 146 -0.49 -17.07 -10.22
CA GLU A 146 0.85 -17.51 -10.68
C GLU A 146 1.55 -18.43 -9.67
N LEU A 147 1.33 -18.28 -8.39
CA LEU A 147 1.84 -19.19 -7.36
C LEU A 147 1.08 -20.51 -7.35
N GLY A 148 -0.13 -20.53 -7.89
CA GLY A 148 -1.11 -21.59 -7.73
C GLY A 148 -1.77 -21.52 -6.35
N ALA A 149 -3.06 -21.18 -6.34
CA ALA A 149 -3.84 -21.01 -5.09
C ALA A 149 -3.83 -22.26 -4.17
N GLU A 150 -3.54 -23.41 -4.73
CA GLU A 150 -3.37 -24.67 -4.00
C GLU A 150 -1.99 -24.86 -3.36
N ASN A 151 -1.00 -24.02 -3.68
CA ASN A 151 0.38 -24.13 -3.18
C ASN A 151 0.71 -23.17 -2.04
N ILE A 152 -0.13 -22.17 -1.80
CA ILE A 152 0.00 -21.20 -0.71
C ILE A 152 -1.32 -21.05 0.04
N ASP A 153 -1.23 -20.56 1.28
CA ASP A 153 -2.36 -20.07 2.07
C ASP A 153 -2.28 -18.53 2.07
N ALA A 154 -3.14 -17.89 1.30
CA ALA A 154 -3.09 -16.45 1.07
C ALA A 154 -4.11 -15.70 1.94
N ALA A 155 -3.65 -14.63 2.60
CA ALA A 155 -4.51 -13.60 3.16
C ALA A 155 -4.39 -12.31 2.35
N ILE A 156 -5.49 -11.55 2.21
CA ILE A 156 -5.53 -10.25 1.51
C ILE A 156 -6.08 -9.20 2.46
N ILE A 157 -5.29 -8.20 2.74
CA ILE A 157 -5.59 -7.10 3.63
C ILE A 157 -5.55 -5.80 2.84
N ASN A 158 -6.65 -5.06 2.78
CA ASN A 158 -6.65 -3.70 2.26
C ASN A 158 -6.17 -2.74 3.36
N PRO A 159 -4.98 -2.14 3.22
CA PRO A 159 -4.41 -1.29 4.27
C PRO A 159 -5.22 -0.03 4.52
N ARG A 160 -5.86 0.54 3.48
CA ARG A 160 -6.60 1.81 3.51
C ARG A 160 -5.74 3.03 3.84
N PHE A 161 -4.89 2.91 4.87
CA PHE A 161 -4.12 4.02 5.44
C PHE A 161 -2.62 3.80 5.26
N THR A 162 -1.95 4.88 4.86
CA THR A 162 -0.49 4.95 4.95
C THR A 162 -0.05 5.66 6.23
N LYS A 163 -0.98 6.44 6.84
CA LYS A 163 -0.76 7.12 8.12
C LYS A 163 -2.10 7.47 8.82
N PRO A 164 -2.31 7.04 10.08
CA PRO A 164 -1.54 5.97 10.70
C PRO A 164 -1.80 4.62 10.02
N ILE A 165 -0.86 3.71 10.05
CA ILE A 165 -1.11 2.32 9.62
C ILE A 165 -1.88 1.57 10.72
N ASP A 166 -2.59 0.49 10.35
CA ASP A 166 -3.12 -0.46 11.32
C ASP A 166 -1.99 -1.39 11.83
N GLY A 167 -1.30 -0.93 12.88
CA GLY A 167 -0.20 -1.69 13.48
C GLY A 167 -0.66 -3.06 13.95
N GLY A 168 -1.78 -3.12 14.68
CA GLY A 168 -2.27 -4.38 15.24
C GLY A 168 -2.61 -5.42 14.18
N THR A 169 -3.30 -5.04 13.09
CA THR A 169 -3.57 -5.95 11.97
C THR A 169 -2.28 -6.34 11.25
N THR A 170 -1.35 -5.39 11.06
CA THR A 170 -0.06 -5.65 10.41
C THR A 170 0.77 -6.65 11.21
N GLU A 171 0.87 -6.48 12.54
CA GLU A 171 1.58 -7.38 13.43
C GLU A 171 0.94 -8.78 13.48
N PHE A 172 -0.40 -8.84 13.58
CA PHE A 172 -1.12 -10.12 13.60
C PHE A 172 -0.81 -10.97 12.37
N PHE A 173 -0.92 -10.36 11.17
CA PHE A 173 -0.63 -11.09 9.94
C PHE A 173 0.86 -11.37 9.75
N ALA A 174 1.74 -10.48 10.21
CA ALA A 174 3.18 -10.68 10.14
C ALA A 174 3.65 -11.84 11.04
N GLN A 175 3.08 -12.00 12.23
CA GLN A 175 3.38 -13.11 13.11
C GLN A 175 2.80 -14.46 12.62
N ALA A 176 1.69 -14.40 11.87
CA ALA A 176 1.02 -15.60 11.36
C ALA A 176 1.56 -16.07 10.00
N ALA A 177 2.22 -15.20 9.23
CA ALA A 177 2.68 -15.47 7.88
C ALA A 177 4.16 -15.85 7.80
N ASP A 178 4.52 -16.63 6.78
CA ASP A 178 5.90 -16.90 6.41
C ASP A 178 6.50 -15.73 5.61
N VAL A 179 5.66 -14.98 4.89
CA VAL A 179 6.06 -13.81 4.08
C VAL A 179 4.94 -12.77 4.08
N ILE A 180 5.31 -11.50 4.27
CA ILE A 180 4.47 -10.33 4.02
C ILE A 180 4.79 -9.78 2.63
N VAL A 181 3.75 -9.38 1.89
CA VAL A 181 3.89 -8.75 0.56
C VAL A 181 3.17 -7.41 0.58
N THR A 182 3.89 -6.31 0.43
CA THR A 182 3.29 -4.99 0.21
C THR A 182 3.33 -4.64 -1.27
N ILE A 183 2.22 -4.11 -1.81
CA ILE A 183 2.12 -3.73 -3.22
C ILE A 183 1.61 -2.29 -3.28
N GLU A 184 2.36 -1.41 -3.94
CA GLU A 184 2.07 0.03 -3.97
C GLU A 184 2.36 0.68 -5.32
N ASP A 185 1.55 1.63 -5.74
CA ASP A 185 1.83 2.50 -6.89
C ASP A 185 2.62 3.73 -6.42
N HIS A 186 3.85 3.48 -5.98
CA HIS A 186 4.80 4.44 -5.41
C HIS A 186 6.21 3.87 -5.52
N VAL A 187 7.26 4.69 -5.41
CA VAL A 187 8.63 4.17 -5.30
C VAL A 187 8.79 3.35 -4.02
N ILE A 188 9.52 2.23 -4.09
CA ILE A 188 9.69 1.34 -2.93
C ILE A 188 10.46 1.98 -1.77
N LYS A 189 11.29 3.01 -2.03
CA LYS A 189 11.99 3.75 -0.98
C LYS A 189 11.07 4.79 -0.33
N GLY A 190 10.93 4.72 0.99
CA GLY A 190 10.05 5.59 1.75
C GLY A 190 8.56 5.39 1.49
N GLY A 191 8.17 4.41 0.67
CA GLY A 191 6.77 4.06 0.40
C GLY A 191 6.13 3.23 1.53
N TYR A 192 4.93 2.74 1.28
CA TYR A 192 4.13 1.98 2.25
C TYR A 192 4.87 0.75 2.78
N GLY A 193 5.53 0.00 1.90
CA GLY A 193 6.32 -1.17 2.31
C GLY A 193 7.51 -0.81 3.18
N SER A 194 8.05 0.41 3.10
CA SER A 194 9.07 0.91 4.03
C SER A 194 8.46 1.19 5.40
N ILE A 195 7.28 1.83 5.45
CA ILE A 195 6.55 2.12 6.68
C ILE A 195 6.21 0.82 7.43
N VAL A 196 5.73 -0.19 6.70
CA VAL A 196 5.44 -1.53 7.27
C VAL A 196 6.71 -2.16 7.85
N ARG A 197 7.83 -2.12 7.13
CA ARG A 197 9.10 -2.70 7.62
C ARG A 197 9.62 -1.99 8.87
N ASP A 198 9.55 -0.67 8.91
CA ASP A 198 9.98 0.12 10.06
C ASP A 198 9.13 -0.24 11.28
N HIS A 199 7.79 -0.29 11.13
CA HIS A 199 6.88 -0.68 12.19
C HIS A 199 7.16 -2.11 12.72
N LEU A 200 7.31 -3.09 11.83
CA LEU A 200 7.62 -4.46 12.22
C LEU A 200 8.99 -4.56 12.91
N GLY A 201 9.97 -3.80 12.44
CA GLY A 201 11.29 -3.70 13.06
C GLY A 201 11.23 -3.15 14.49
N ASP A 202 10.46 -2.08 14.70
CA ASP A 202 10.22 -1.50 16.03
C ASP A 202 9.53 -2.48 16.99
N CYS A 203 8.67 -3.35 16.46
CA CYS A 203 8.00 -4.42 17.22
C CYS A 203 8.85 -5.70 17.38
N GLY A 204 10.07 -5.76 16.83
CA GLY A 204 10.93 -6.95 16.88
C GLY A 204 10.43 -8.12 16.02
N ILE A 205 9.55 -7.87 15.05
CA ILE A 205 9.01 -8.89 14.15
C ILE A 205 9.93 -9.01 12.92
N THR A 206 10.44 -10.21 12.67
CA THR A 206 11.45 -10.49 11.64
C THR A 206 10.91 -11.18 10.40
N THR A 207 9.60 -11.32 10.27
CA THR A 207 8.96 -11.92 9.09
C THR A 207 9.40 -11.19 7.82
N PRO A 208 9.87 -11.90 6.78
CA PRO A 208 10.31 -11.30 5.53
C PRO A 208 9.22 -10.44 4.88
N VAL A 209 9.60 -9.23 4.46
CA VAL A 209 8.70 -8.31 3.74
C VAL A 209 9.18 -8.14 2.30
N VAL A 210 8.45 -8.70 1.36
CA VAL A 210 8.59 -8.47 -0.07
C VAL A 210 7.86 -7.17 -0.43
N ARG A 211 8.57 -6.22 -0.99
CA ARG A 211 8.02 -4.90 -1.36
C ARG A 211 7.93 -4.78 -2.87
N ILE A 212 6.73 -4.61 -3.38
CA ILE A 212 6.42 -4.45 -4.80
C ILE A 212 5.97 -3.01 -5.05
N GLY A 213 6.72 -2.31 -5.87
CA GLY A 213 6.50 -0.90 -6.22
C GLY A 213 7.51 -0.48 -7.28
N TRP A 214 7.55 0.82 -7.57
CA TRP A 214 8.46 1.35 -8.58
C TRP A 214 9.91 1.36 -8.07
N PRO A 215 10.89 1.07 -8.95
CA PRO A 215 12.30 1.09 -8.58
C PRO A 215 12.76 2.50 -8.21
N ASP A 216 13.94 2.59 -7.56
CA ASP A 216 14.59 3.85 -7.19
C ASP A 216 15.20 4.55 -8.41
N GLN A 217 14.32 5.01 -9.32
CA GLN A 217 14.68 5.76 -10.52
C GLN A 217 13.48 6.59 -11.01
N PHE A 218 13.75 7.61 -11.81
CA PHE A 218 12.67 8.31 -12.51
C PHE A 218 12.10 7.42 -13.61
N ILE A 219 10.78 7.23 -13.58
CA ILE A 219 10.07 6.42 -14.56
C ILE A 219 9.82 7.27 -15.80
N GLU A 220 10.12 6.72 -16.96
CA GLU A 220 10.02 7.40 -18.24
C GLU A 220 8.57 7.62 -18.68
N HIS A 221 8.42 8.45 -19.71
CA HIS A 221 7.16 8.60 -20.46
C HIS A 221 6.88 7.33 -21.29
N ALA A 222 5.62 6.89 -21.31
CA ALA A 222 5.18 5.81 -22.19
C ALA A 222 3.69 5.90 -22.55
N SER A 223 3.26 5.05 -23.47
CA SER A 223 1.89 5.02 -23.97
C SER A 223 0.85 4.50 -22.99
N SER A 224 1.27 3.67 -22.02
CA SER A 224 0.34 3.11 -21.05
C SER A 224 1.00 2.73 -19.71
N VAL A 225 0.20 2.74 -18.65
CA VAL A 225 0.59 2.26 -17.32
C VAL A 225 0.96 0.77 -17.36
N GLY A 226 0.19 -0.04 -18.11
CA GLY A 226 0.43 -1.48 -18.24
C GLY A 226 1.81 -1.78 -18.82
N TYR A 227 2.20 -1.09 -19.88
CA TYR A 227 3.53 -1.25 -20.47
C TYR A 227 4.65 -0.94 -19.47
N LEU A 228 4.54 0.15 -18.71
CA LEU A 228 5.56 0.50 -17.72
C LEU A 228 5.58 -0.49 -16.55
N ARG A 229 4.42 -0.99 -16.11
CA ARG A 229 4.35 -2.03 -15.09
C ARG A 229 5.09 -3.29 -15.53
N GLU A 230 4.86 -3.76 -16.76
CA GLU A 230 5.59 -4.91 -17.32
C GLU A 230 7.10 -4.63 -17.38
N LYS A 231 7.50 -3.49 -17.92
CA LYS A 231 8.91 -3.13 -18.08
C LYS A 231 9.65 -3.05 -16.74
N HIS A 232 9.01 -2.53 -15.68
CA HIS A 232 9.63 -2.32 -14.38
C HIS A 232 9.28 -3.40 -13.35
N GLY A 233 8.56 -4.44 -13.75
CA GLY A 233 8.28 -5.60 -12.91
C GLY A 233 7.20 -5.38 -11.84
N LEU A 234 6.32 -4.38 -12.00
CA LEU A 234 5.16 -4.20 -11.13
C LEU A 234 4.00 -5.09 -11.62
N THR A 235 4.23 -6.41 -11.59
CA THR A 235 3.35 -7.44 -12.17
C THR A 235 3.12 -8.60 -11.20
N GLY A 236 2.05 -9.39 -11.44
CA GLY A 236 1.77 -10.60 -10.67
C GLY A 236 2.89 -11.64 -10.80
N ALA A 237 3.42 -11.84 -12.01
CA ALA A 237 4.49 -12.81 -12.26
C ALA A 237 5.77 -12.48 -11.49
N ASN A 238 6.25 -11.23 -11.56
CA ASN A 238 7.42 -10.81 -10.79
C ASN A 238 7.16 -10.87 -9.27
N THR A 239 5.95 -10.53 -8.83
CA THR A 239 5.55 -10.64 -7.42
C THR A 239 5.63 -12.09 -6.96
N ALA A 240 5.11 -13.04 -7.74
CA ALA A 240 5.16 -14.46 -7.44
C ALA A 240 6.62 -14.99 -7.39
N GLU A 241 7.48 -14.54 -8.30
CA GLU A 241 8.90 -14.90 -8.27
C GLU A 241 9.61 -14.44 -6.99
N GLN A 242 9.38 -13.17 -6.59
CA GLN A 242 9.96 -12.63 -5.36
C GLN A 242 9.44 -13.36 -4.11
N ILE A 243 8.17 -13.77 -4.09
CA ILE A 243 7.59 -14.57 -3.00
C ILE A 243 8.27 -15.94 -2.94
N ARG A 244 8.40 -16.66 -4.06
CA ARG A 244 9.09 -17.98 -4.10
C ARG A 244 10.50 -17.86 -3.54
N LYS A 245 11.23 -16.83 -3.92
CA LYS A 245 12.57 -16.54 -3.41
C LYS A 245 12.59 -16.31 -1.90
N ALA A 246 11.64 -15.50 -1.40
CA ALA A 246 11.55 -15.21 0.03
C ALA A 246 11.18 -16.45 0.86
N LEU A 247 10.24 -17.27 0.38
CA LEU A 247 9.87 -18.54 1.03
C LEU A 247 11.04 -19.54 1.05
N GLY A 248 11.82 -19.65 -0.03
CA GLY A 248 13.04 -20.49 -0.08
C GLY A 248 14.08 -20.03 0.95
N GLN A 249 14.32 -18.71 1.07
CA GLN A 249 15.26 -18.16 2.03
C GLN A 249 14.80 -18.35 3.48
N ALA A 250 13.49 -18.23 3.75
CA ALA A 250 12.92 -18.46 5.08
C ALA A 250 13.08 -19.92 5.52
N SER A 251 12.84 -20.85 4.60
CA SER A 251 13.01 -22.29 4.81
C SER A 251 14.48 -22.64 5.14
N GLU A 252 15.45 -22.11 4.40
CA GLU A 252 16.87 -22.33 4.66
C GLU A 252 17.32 -21.72 6.00
N ALA A 253 16.82 -20.55 6.38
CA ALA A 253 17.13 -19.92 7.64
C ALA A 253 16.60 -20.75 8.83
N SER A 254 15.38 -21.28 8.72
CA SER A 254 14.78 -22.16 9.73
C SER A 254 15.57 -23.48 9.87
N ALA A 255 16.01 -24.07 8.77
CA ALA A 255 16.83 -25.29 8.79
C ALA A 255 18.20 -25.08 9.47
N ARG A 256 18.82 -23.91 9.31
CA ARG A 256 20.09 -23.56 9.97
C ARG A 256 19.95 -23.36 11.47
N GLN A 257 18.80 -22.83 11.92
CA GLN A 257 18.53 -22.63 13.35
C GLN A 257 18.13 -23.92 14.09
N ASN A 258 17.67 -24.95 13.36
CA ASN A 258 17.25 -26.20 13.94
C ASN A 258 17.83 -27.40 13.14
N PRO A 259 19.14 -27.68 13.27
CA PRO A 259 19.84 -28.71 12.48
C PRO A 259 19.31 -30.14 12.69
N ALA A 260 18.50 -30.40 13.74
CA ALA A 260 17.89 -31.71 13.97
C ALA A 260 16.77 -32.06 12.98
N LEU A 261 16.18 -31.06 12.27
CA LEU A 261 15.17 -31.29 11.22
C LEU A 261 15.76 -31.59 9.84
N GLY A 262 17.04 -31.31 9.62
CA GLY A 262 17.74 -31.52 8.34
C GLY A 262 18.26 -32.95 8.10
N GLN A 263 18.09 -33.88 9.06
CA GLN A 263 18.56 -35.27 8.93
C GLN A 263 17.43 -36.30 8.66
N ALA A 264 16.22 -35.83 8.43
CA ALA A 264 15.02 -36.68 8.22
C ALA A 264 14.44 -36.61 6.80
N ILE A 265 15.25 -36.26 5.79
CA ILE A 265 14.88 -36.38 4.36
C ILE A 265 15.90 -37.26 3.66
#